data_a7aee39e292dec5f03f117d89d569f6c
#
_entry.id   a7aee39e292dec5f03f117d89d569f6c
#
_cell.length_a   1.000
_cell.length_b   1.000
_cell.length_c   1.000
_cell.angle_alpha   90.00
_cell.angle_beta   90.00
_cell.angle_gamma   90.00
#
_symmetry.space_group_name_H-M   'P 1'
#
loop_
_entity.id
_entity.type
_entity.pdbx_description
1 polymer ?
#
loop_
_entity_poly.entity_id
_entity_poly.type
_entity_poly.pdbx_seq_one_letter_code
_entity_poly.pdbx_strand_id
1 'polypeptide(L)'
;MDNGWQENIEMPINDDNTVDLPVYFGVNGTSGNDKDIIVKLDVDADTLSLFNFDKFKNETASYYNLLPAGCYTFDKPQYTIPKGDLNAKAVCHIDLAALRQHDIYNEYVLPVKIASSEGEVVGPSRYTKALYYLNFTNKYSGVYAGNGTIKQLGTSYSAEVAGKQLYAISKDECYMYAGNMDRTKTGHKQYVVTAKFNDDGTLDVTANNEAIALVPLKGNWQQKFYTNVSDSRKLIRMVTVTIGYEYSDLDNAEDNVRYSYEGTLTKSEDVFKKDFPDVKVEVEN
;
A
#
# COMPACT_ATOMS: atom_id res chain seq x y z
N MET A 1 -9.97 -11.50 -18.04
CA MET A 1 -9.77 -10.63 -16.87
C MET A 1 -8.90 -11.38 -15.90
N ASP A 2 -7.87 -10.73 -15.34
CA ASP A 2 -7.25 -11.27 -14.14
C ASP A 2 -8.35 -11.60 -13.17
N ASN A 3 -8.34 -12.77 -12.60
CA ASN A 3 -9.46 -13.24 -11.81
C ASN A 3 -9.05 -13.56 -10.39
N GLY A 4 -10.02 -13.49 -9.48
CA GLY A 4 -9.79 -13.75 -8.07
C GLY A 4 -9.02 -12.62 -7.37
N TRP A 5 -8.29 -12.98 -6.33
CA TRP A 5 -7.56 -12.04 -5.47
C TRP A 5 -6.26 -11.54 -6.12
N GLN A 6 -6.08 -10.22 -6.18
CA GLN A 6 -4.96 -9.53 -6.78
C GLN A 6 -4.29 -8.65 -5.71
N GLU A 7 -3.20 -9.13 -5.11
CA GLU A 7 -2.50 -8.42 -4.03
C GLU A 7 -1.09 -7.94 -4.40
N ASN A 8 -0.52 -8.49 -5.48
CA ASN A 8 0.88 -8.23 -5.86
C ASN A 8 1.00 -7.16 -6.97
N ILE A 9 0.00 -6.29 -7.11
CA ILE A 9 0.05 -5.21 -8.06
C ILE A 9 0.70 -4.01 -7.38
N GLU A 10 1.82 -3.55 -7.94
CA GLU A 10 2.43 -2.30 -7.50
C GLU A 10 1.53 -1.12 -7.90
N MET A 11 1.22 -0.28 -6.94
CA MET A 11 0.37 0.89 -7.09
C MET A 11 1.14 2.15 -6.67
N PRO A 12 2.08 2.63 -7.51
CA PRO A 12 2.86 3.82 -7.19
C PRO A 12 1.96 5.05 -7.14
N ILE A 13 2.16 5.86 -6.12
CA ILE A 13 1.47 7.13 -5.95
C ILE A 13 2.12 8.16 -6.88
N ASN A 14 1.31 8.79 -7.73
CA ASN A 14 1.71 9.88 -8.62
C ASN A 14 1.99 11.18 -7.85
N ASP A 15 2.61 12.16 -8.51
CA ASP A 15 2.95 13.46 -7.89
C ASP A 15 1.73 14.27 -7.42
N ASP A 16 0.57 14.05 -8.03
CA ASP A 16 -0.71 14.66 -7.66
C ASP A 16 -1.49 13.88 -6.59
N ASN A 17 -0.87 12.88 -5.96
CA ASN A 17 -1.50 11.96 -5.01
C ASN A 17 -2.66 11.14 -5.59
N THR A 18 -2.60 10.80 -6.85
CA THR A 18 -3.46 9.81 -7.49
C THR A 18 -2.74 8.48 -7.68
N VAL A 19 -3.50 7.43 -7.97
CA VAL A 19 -2.96 6.11 -8.31
C VAL A 19 -3.70 5.56 -9.52
N ASP A 20 -2.97 5.03 -10.48
CA ASP A 20 -3.51 4.40 -11.67
C ASP A 20 -3.48 2.87 -11.53
N LEU A 21 -4.65 2.28 -11.31
CA LEU A 21 -4.80 0.82 -11.26
C LEU A 21 -5.13 0.28 -12.66
N PRO A 22 -4.23 -0.49 -13.30
CA PRO A 22 -4.52 -1.16 -14.56
C PRO A 22 -5.41 -2.37 -14.33
N VAL A 23 -6.53 -2.44 -15.06
CA VAL A 23 -7.46 -3.58 -15.07
C VAL A 23 -7.41 -4.24 -16.44
N TYR A 24 -6.88 -5.47 -16.50
CA TYR A 24 -6.78 -6.23 -17.75
C TYR A 24 -7.96 -7.19 -17.92
N PHE A 25 -8.51 -7.26 -19.11
CA PHE A 25 -9.58 -8.20 -19.47
C PHE A 25 -9.42 -8.65 -20.92
N GLY A 26 -10.03 -9.77 -21.29
CA GLY A 26 -9.84 -10.32 -22.62
C GLY A 26 -10.83 -11.41 -22.97
N VAL A 27 -10.70 -11.93 -24.17
CA VAL A 27 -11.45 -13.08 -24.70
C VAL A 27 -10.70 -14.38 -24.45
N ASN A 28 -11.45 -15.47 -24.30
CA ASN A 28 -10.88 -16.79 -24.19
C ASN A 28 -10.67 -17.35 -25.62
N GLY A 29 -9.46 -17.79 -25.91
CA GLY A 29 -9.12 -18.41 -27.22
C GLY A 29 -7.64 -18.27 -27.53
N THR A 30 -7.20 -19.05 -28.53
CA THR A 30 -5.82 -19.00 -29.05
C THR A 30 -5.71 -18.17 -30.34
N SER A 31 -6.82 -17.82 -30.94
CA SER A 31 -6.94 -16.92 -32.08
C SER A 31 -7.71 -15.67 -31.67
N GLY A 32 -7.29 -14.51 -32.18
CA GLY A 32 -7.98 -13.24 -31.94
C GLY A 32 -9.45 -13.30 -32.35
N ASN A 33 -10.22 -12.36 -31.79
CA ASN A 33 -11.62 -12.17 -32.15
C ASN A 33 -11.79 -11.75 -33.62
N ASP A 34 -12.93 -12.03 -34.20
CA ASP A 34 -13.26 -11.71 -35.60
C ASP A 34 -13.93 -10.34 -35.78
N LYS A 35 -14.26 -9.66 -34.68
CA LYS A 35 -14.92 -8.33 -34.61
C LYS A 35 -14.46 -7.57 -33.37
N ASP A 36 -14.76 -6.27 -33.33
CA ASP A 36 -14.60 -5.48 -32.12
C ASP A 36 -15.60 -5.94 -31.03
N ILE A 37 -15.11 -6.07 -29.80
CA ILE A 37 -15.94 -6.44 -28.63
C ILE A 37 -15.97 -5.28 -27.65
N ILE A 38 -17.16 -4.75 -27.40
CA ILE A 38 -17.36 -3.65 -26.43
C ILE A 38 -17.64 -4.25 -25.05
N VAL A 39 -16.83 -3.88 -24.07
CA VAL A 39 -16.90 -4.38 -22.69
C VAL A 39 -17.24 -3.24 -21.74
N LYS A 40 -18.17 -3.47 -20.82
CA LYS A 40 -18.43 -2.60 -19.67
C LYS A 40 -17.95 -3.27 -18.39
N LEU A 41 -17.23 -2.50 -17.58
CA LEU A 41 -16.81 -2.90 -16.24
C LEU A 41 -17.74 -2.28 -15.19
N ASP A 42 -17.86 -2.95 -14.06
CA ASP A 42 -18.64 -2.47 -12.92
C ASP A 42 -17.99 -2.93 -11.61
N VAL A 43 -18.33 -2.32 -10.49
CA VAL A 43 -17.88 -2.71 -9.16
C VAL A 43 -18.88 -3.69 -8.55
N ASP A 44 -18.38 -4.77 -7.99
CA ASP A 44 -19.18 -5.90 -7.48
C ASP A 44 -18.96 -6.11 -5.97
N ALA A 45 -19.62 -5.28 -5.16
CA ALA A 45 -19.52 -5.32 -3.70
C ALA A 45 -19.92 -6.70 -3.11
N ASP A 46 -20.86 -7.42 -3.74
CA ASP A 46 -21.30 -8.74 -3.28
C ASP A 46 -20.14 -9.76 -3.34
N THR A 47 -19.29 -9.68 -4.37
CA THR A 47 -18.10 -10.54 -4.46
C THR A 47 -17.12 -10.30 -3.32
N LEU A 48 -16.91 -9.04 -2.91
CA LEU A 48 -16.08 -8.73 -1.75
C LEU A 48 -16.72 -9.23 -0.45
N SER A 49 -18.02 -9.07 -0.29
CA SER A 49 -18.75 -9.55 0.89
C SER A 49 -18.64 -11.07 1.06
N LEU A 50 -18.78 -11.81 -0.04
CA LEU A 50 -18.61 -13.27 -0.04
C LEU A 50 -17.16 -13.67 0.27
N PHE A 51 -16.18 -12.97 -0.32
CA PHE A 51 -14.76 -13.23 -0.07
C PHE A 51 -14.39 -12.98 1.40
N ASN A 52 -14.85 -11.87 1.97
CA ASN A 52 -14.64 -11.55 3.38
C ASN A 52 -15.21 -12.62 4.30
N PHE A 53 -16.46 -13.04 4.05
CA PHE A 53 -17.09 -14.10 4.83
C PHE A 53 -16.33 -15.43 4.69
N ASP A 54 -15.91 -15.80 3.48
CA ASP A 54 -15.17 -17.05 3.28
C ASP A 54 -13.82 -17.05 3.98
N LYS A 55 -13.12 -15.92 3.99
CA LYS A 55 -11.79 -15.77 4.57
C LYS A 55 -11.82 -15.62 6.09
N PHE A 56 -12.69 -14.77 6.61
CA PHE A 56 -12.67 -14.34 8.00
C PHE A 56 -13.85 -14.87 8.84
N LYS A 57 -14.84 -15.50 8.20
CA LYS A 57 -16.07 -16.02 8.83
C LYS A 57 -16.78 -14.91 9.64
N ASN A 58 -16.90 -15.06 10.95
CA ASN A 58 -17.58 -14.11 11.83
C ASN A 58 -16.66 -13.02 12.39
N GLU A 59 -15.38 -13.00 12.01
CA GLU A 59 -14.42 -11.99 12.46
C GLU A 59 -14.54 -10.72 11.61
N THR A 60 -15.67 -10.04 11.71
CA THR A 60 -16.02 -8.87 10.87
C THR A 60 -15.06 -7.70 11.04
N ALA A 61 -14.36 -7.59 12.17
CA ALA A 61 -13.32 -6.59 12.41
C ALA A 61 -12.11 -6.76 11.48
N SER A 62 -11.90 -7.97 10.91
CA SER A 62 -10.83 -8.30 9.98
C SER A 62 -11.25 -8.15 8.52
N TYR A 63 -12.50 -7.77 8.22
CA TYR A 63 -12.99 -7.63 6.86
C TYR A 63 -12.27 -6.51 6.11
N TYR A 64 -11.97 -6.77 4.86
CA TYR A 64 -11.54 -5.74 3.92
C TYR A 64 -12.69 -4.79 3.61
N ASN A 65 -12.37 -3.52 3.44
CA ASN A 65 -13.34 -2.48 3.15
C ASN A 65 -13.49 -2.29 1.64
N LEU A 66 -14.72 -2.08 1.19
CA LEU A 66 -14.97 -1.65 -0.18
C LEU A 66 -14.41 -0.24 -0.38
N LEU A 67 -13.65 -0.02 -1.47
CA LEU A 67 -13.21 1.33 -1.82
C LEU A 67 -14.44 2.22 -2.04
N PRO A 68 -14.54 3.38 -1.31
CA PRO A 68 -15.72 4.25 -1.42
C PRO A 68 -15.94 4.78 -2.84
N ALA A 69 -17.19 4.86 -3.29
CA ALA A 69 -17.59 5.28 -4.64
C ALA A 69 -17.15 6.73 -4.83
N GLY A 70 -16.68 7.54 -4.61
CA GLY A 70 -16.17 8.90 -4.83
C GLY A 70 -14.65 8.97 -4.86
N CYS A 71 -13.98 7.86 -4.47
CA CYS A 71 -12.53 7.81 -4.42
C CYS A 71 -11.88 7.21 -5.67
N TYR A 72 -12.67 6.84 -6.67
CA TYR A 72 -12.13 6.26 -7.91
C TYR A 72 -12.99 6.60 -9.11
N THR A 73 -12.39 6.55 -10.30
CA THR A 73 -13.05 6.75 -11.59
C THR A 73 -12.40 5.87 -12.65
N PHE A 74 -13.18 5.18 -13.45
CA PHE A 74 -12.65 4.53 -14.65
C PHE A 74 -12.43 5.58 -15.75
N ASP A 75 -11.32 5.46 -16.51
CA ASP A 75 -10.93 6.39 -17.57
C ASP A 75 -11.95 6.46 -18.73
N LYS A 76 -12.78 5.43 -18.87
CA LYS A 76 -13.84 5.36 -19.91
C LYS A 76 -15.08 4.64 -19.39
N PRO A 77 -16.27 4.97 -19.93
CA PRO A 77 -17.51 4.29 -19.58
C PRO A 77 -17.62 2.88 -20.20
N GLN A 78 -16.84 2.60 -21.22
CA GLN A 78 -16.75 1.30 -21.91
C GLN A 78 -15.43 1.17 -22.64
N TYR A 79 -15.04 -0.05 -22.93
CA TYR A 79 -13.76 -0.41 -23.53
C TYR A 79 -13.98 -1.29 -24.75
N THR A 80 -13.06 -1.24 -25.71
CA THR A 80 -13.08 -2.08 -26.89
C THR A 80 -11.90 -3.04 -26.84
N ILE A 81 -12.15 -4.33 -27.07
CA ILE A 81 -11.14 -5.29 -27.49
C ILE A 81 -11.17 -5.29 -29.02
N PRO A 82 -10.15 -4.73 -29.70
CA PRO A 82 -10.18 -4.59 -31.15
C PRO A 82 -10.21 -5.95 -31.85
N LYS A 83 -10.77 -5.99 -33.05
CA LYS A 83 -10.69 -7.17 -33.92
C LYS A 83 -9.25 -7.64 -34.09
N GLY A 84 -9.00 -8.91 -33.85
CA GLY A 84 -7.69 -9.56 -33.92
C GLY A 84 -6.92 -9.56 -32.60
N ASP A 85 -7.30 -8.73 -31.62
CA ASP A 85 -6.68 -8.67 -30.30
C ASP A 85 -7.33 -9.67 -29.33
N LEU A 86 -6.56 -10.11 -28.33
CA LEU A 86 -7.02 -11.03 -27.30
C LEU A 86 -7.40 -10.33 -26.00
N ASN A 87 -6.93 -9.11 -25.78
CA ASN A 87 -7.13 -8.39 -24.53
C ASN A 87 -7.18 -6.87 -24.74
N ALA A 88 -7.66 -6.18 -23.70
CA ALA A 88 -7.58 -4.75 -23.55
C ALA A 88 -7.34 -4.37 -22.08
N LYS A 89 -7.04 -3.10 -21.86
CA LYS A 89 -6.75 -2.52 -20.55
C LYS A 89 -7.69 -1.34 -20.28
N ALA A 90 -8.29 -1.32 -19.11
CA ALA A 90 -8.87 -0.15 -18.48
C ALA A 90 -7.89 0.46 -17.46
N VAL A 91 -8.07 1.73 -17.17
CA VAL A 91 -7.37 2.37 -16.04
C VAL A 91 -8.42 2.87 -15.06
N CYS A 92 -8.28 2.48 -13.80
CA CYS A 92 -9.04 3.03 -12.71
C CYS A 92 -8.15 4.04 -11.96
N HIS A 93 -8.52 5.31 -12.02
CA HIS A 93 -7.85 6.39 -11.28
C HIS A 93 -8.39 6.44 -9.87
N ILE A 94 -7.52 6.33 -8.87
CA ILE A 94 -7.86 6.39 -7.44
C ILE A 94 -7.34 7.71 -6.89
N ASP A 95 -8.22 8.49 -6.25
CA ASP A 95 -7.91 9.77 -5.62
C ASP A 95 -7.66 9.57 -4.12
N LEU A 96 -6.40 9.71 -3.70
CA LEU A 96 -6.01 9.57 -2.30
C LEU A 96 -6.46 10.78 -1.44
N ALA A 97 -6.66 11.96 -2.04
CA ALA A 97 -7.19 13.11 -1.31
C ALA A 97 -8.67 12.89 -0.95
N ALA A 98 -9.45 12.31 -1.86
CA ALA A 98 -10.81 11.87 -1.56
C ALA A 98 -10.81 10.73 -0.53
N LEU A 99 -9.89 9.76 -0.64
CA LEU A 99 -9.79 8.64 0.29
C LEU A 99 -9.43 9.10 1.71
N ARG A 100 -8.70 10.20 1.88
CA ARG A 100 -8.41 10.80 3.20
C ARG A 100 -9.66 11.35 3.92
N GLN A 101 -10.75 11.60 3.22
CA GLN A 101 -12.04 11.96 3.85
C GLN A 101 -12.71 10.75 4.51
N HIS A 102 -12.21 9.56 4.22
CA HIS A 102 -12.52 8.29 4.86
C HIS A 102 -11.33 7.87 5.74
N ASP A 103 -11.29 6.65 6.21
CA ASP A 103 -10.13 6.16 6.96
C ASP A 103 -9.07 5.60 5.99
N ILE A 104 -8.05 6.41 5.66
CA ILE A 104 -6.98 6.03 4.72
C ILE A 104 -6.10 4.88 5.21
N TYR A 105 -6.16 4.54 6.50
CA TYR A 105 -5.41 3.43 7.09
C TYR A 105 -6.14 2.08 6.98
N ASN A 106 -7.37 2.08 6.46
CA ASN A 106 -8.10 0.87 6.20
C ASN A 106 -7.53 0.07 5.02
N GLU A 107 -7.76 -1.22 5.07
CA GLU A 107 -7.42 -2.13 3.99
C GLU A 107 -8.57 -2.16 2.97
N TYR A 108 -8.39 -1.44 1.87
CA TYR A 108 -9.41 -1.32 0.82
C TYR A 108 -9.21 -2.34 -0.28
N VAL A 109 -10.33 -2.77 -0.85
CA VAL A 109 -10.40 -3.63 -2.03
C VAL A 109 -11.34 -3.01 -3.05
N LEU A 110 -10.93 -2.99 -4.31
CA LEU A 110 -11.78 -2.67 -5.45
C LEU A 110 -12.20 -3.97 -6.16
N PRO A 111 -13.43 -4.46 -5.96
CA PRO A 111 -13.94 -5.62 -6.68
C PRO A 111 -14.46 -5.20 -8.04
N VAL A 112 -13.86 -5.67 -9.12
CA VAL A 112 -14.25 -5.33 -10.49
C VAL A 112 -14.83 -6.55 -11.19
N LYS A 113 -15.92 -6.37 -11.95
CA LYS A 113 -16.51 -7.39 -12.82
C LYS A 113 -16.69 -6.90 -14.25
N ILE A 114 -16.70 -7.82 -15.19
CA ILE A 114 -17.27 -7.59 -16.52
C ILE A 114 -18.80 -7.60 -16.37
N ALA A 115 -19.41 -6.44 -16.52
CA ALA A 115 -20.87 -6.28 -16.39
C ALA A 115 -21.60 -6.75 -17.64
N SER A 116 -21.06 -6.41 -18.82
CA SER A 116 -21.61 -6.82 -20.10
C SER A 116 -20.57 -6.83 -21.21
N SER A 117 -20.82 -7.60 -22.26
CA SER A 117 -20.11 -7.52 -23.53
C SER A 117 -21.12 -7.45 -24.69
N GLU A 118 -20.91 -6.54 -25.64
CA GLU A 118 -21.78 -6.43 -26.80
C GLU A 118 -21.39 -7.46 -27.85
N GLY A 119 -22.35 -8.33 -28.20
CA GLY A 119 -22.18 -9.32 -29.25
C GLY A 119 -21.46 -10.61 -28.84
N GLU A 120 -21.09 -10.75 -27.55
CA GLU A 120 -20.44 -11.94 -27.03
C GLU A 120 -21.02 -12.34 -25.68
N VAL A 121 -20.89 -13.63 -25.34
CA VAL A 121 -21.33 -14.16 -24.06
C VAL A 121 -20.27 -13.85 -23.00
N VAL A 122 -20.68 -13.19 -21.94
CA VAL A 122 -19.81 -13.02 -20.75
C VAL A 122 -19.52 -14.38 -20.14
N GLY A 123 -18.25 -14.68 -19.92
CA GLY A 123 -17.81 -15.95 -19.37
C GLY A 123 -18.31 -16.22 -17.96
N PRO A 124 -18.07 -17.42 -17.42
CA PRO A 124 -18.43 -17.76 -16.04
C PRO A 124 -17.84 -16.77 -15.03
N SER A 125 -18.57 -16.50 -13.95
CA SER A 125 -18.22 -15.49 -12.94
C SER A 125 -16.79 -15.66 -12.36
N ARG A 126 -16.31 -16.91 -12.25
CA ARG A 126 -14.93 -17.21 -11.79
C ARG A 126 -13.82 -16.65 -12.68
N TYR A 127 -14.12 -16.22 -13.93
CA TYR A 127 -13.16 -15.68 -14.89
C TYR A 127 -13.43 -14.20 -15.25
N THR A 128 -14.49 -13.61 -14.67
CA THR A 128 -14.95 -12.28 -15.03
C THR A 128 -14.98 -11.32 -13.86
N LYS A 129 -14.41 -11.72 -12.72
CA LYS A 129 -14.35 -10.92 -11.51
C LYS A 129 -12.93 -10.93 -10.93
N ALA A 130 -12.47 -9.77 -10.48
CA ALA A 130 -11.20 -9.60 -9.78
C ALA A 130 -11.39 -8.73 -8.53
N LEU A 131 -10.65 -9.05 -7.48
CA LEU A 131 -10.60 -8.33 -6.22
C LEU A 131 -9.21 -7.70 -6.09
N TYR A 132 -9.10 -6.41 -6.39
CA TYR A 132 -7.84 -5.67 -6.32
C TYR A 132 -7.63 -5.16 -4.89
N TYR A 133 -6.70 -5.78 -4.17
CA TYR A 133 -6.25 -5.27 -2.88
C TYR A 133 -5.36 -4.06 -3.08
N LEU A 134 -5.74 -2.93 -2.44
CA LEU A 134 -5.07 -1.67 -2.66
C LEU A 134 -3.87 -1.54 -1.69
N ASN A 135 -2.68 -1.74 -2.24
CA ASN A 135 -1.42 -1.55 -1.53
C ASN A 135 -0.60 -0.47 -2.24
N PHE A 136 -0.80 0.77 -1.83
CA PHE A 136 -0.11 1.92 -2.43
C PHE A 136 1.37 1.91 -2.09
N THR A 137 2.17 2.39 -3.04
CA THR A 137 3.62 2.51 -2.87
C THR A 137 4.10 3.92 -3.17
N ASN A 138 5.15 4.34 -2.47
CA ASN A 138 5.92 5.54 -2.76
C ASN A 138 7.41 5.24 -2.56
N LYS A 139 8.26 6.23 -2.78
CA LYS A 139 9.72 6.06 -2.63
C LYS A 139 10.18 5.67 -1.21
N TYR A 140 9.31 5.80 -0.20
CA TYR A 140 9.62 5.53 1.20
C TYR A 140 8.94 4.28 1.76
N SER A 141 7.89 3.78 1.12
CA SER A 141 7.15 2.60 1.59
C SER A 141 7.95 1.32 1.38
N GLY A 142 7.60 0.26 2.10
CA GLY A 142 8.19 -1.07 1.99
C GLY A 142 8.70 -1.63 3.31
N VAL A 143 9.37 -2.76 3.23
CA VAL A 143 9.98 -3.44 4.39
C VAL A 143 11.32 -2.82 4.71
N TYR A 144 11.47 -2.39 5.94
CA TYR A 144 12.71 -1.89 6.50
C TYR A 144 13.26 -2.89 7.51
N ALA A 145 14.53 -3.25 7.36
CA ALA A 145 15.30 -3.96 8.38
C ALA A 145 16.05 -2.95 9.26
N GLY A 146 16.38 -3.33 10.48
CA GLY A 146 17.19 -2.48 11.35
C GLY A 146 17.06 -2.84 12.82
N ASN A 147 17.61 -1.98 13.66
CA ASN A 147 17.63 -2.16 15.10
C ASN A 147 16.71 -1.14 15.75
N GLY A 148 15.55 -1.59 16.20
CA GLY A 148 14.63 -0.84 17.04
C GLY A 148 14.60 -1.41 18.45
N THR A 149 14.35 -0.55 19.43
CA THR A 149 14.18 -0.94 20.83
C THR A 149 12.90 -0.34 21.38
N ILE A 150 12.08 -1.18 22.00
CA ILE A 150 10.95 -0.76 22.82
C ILE A 150 11.37 -0.83 24.28
N LYS A 151 11.03 0.19 25.07
CA LYS A 151 11.22 0.20 26.53
C LYS A 151 9.92 0.61 27.18
N GLN A 152 9.51 -0.10 28.21
CA GLN A 152 8.44 0.35 29.09
C GLN A 152 8.97 1.41 30.05
N LEU A 153 8.36 2.59 30.02
CA LEU A 153 8.80 3.70 30.85
C LEU A 153 8.60 3.39 32.35
N GLY A 154 9.58 3.77 33.16
CA GLY A 154 9.55 3.52 34.60
C GLY A 154 9.90 2.09 35.03
N THR A 155 10.28 1.21 34.09
CA THR A 155 10.67 -0.18 34.38
C THR A 155 12.02 -0.54 33.72
N SER A 156 12.51 -1.76 33.95
CA SER A 156 13.67 -2.31 33.26
C SER A 156 13.31 -3.09 31.99
N TYR A 157 12.04 -3.17 31.60
CA TYR A 157 11.62 -3.91 30.41
C TYR A 157 12.15 -3.27 29.14
N SER A 158 12.76 -4.09 28.29
CA SER A 158 13.22 -3.71 26.95
C SER A 158 13.08 -4.89 26.01
N ALA A 159 12.68 -4.61 24.77
CA ALA A 159 12.56 -5.61 23.70
C ALA A 159 13.09 -5.04 22.39
N GLU A 160 13.67 -5.92 21.56
CA GLU A 160 14.19 -5.56 20.24
C GLU A 160 13.10 -5.69 19.17
N VAL A 161 13.14 -4.82 18.17
CA VAL A 161 12.29 -4.85 16.96
C VAL A 161 13.21 -4.82 15.74
N ALA A 162 13.32 -5.94 15.04
CA ALA A 162 14.28 -6.13 13.95
C ALA A 162 13.92 -5.41 12.64
N GLY A 163 12.73 -4.84 12.53
CA GLY A 163 12.29 -4.12 11.33
C GLY A 163 10.88 -3.58 11.43
N LYS A 164 10.48 -2.85 10.41
CA LYS A 164 9.16 -2.25 10.27
C LYS A 164 8.68 -2.31 8.82
N GLN A 165 7.38 -2.50 8.63
CA GLN A 165 6.72 -2.25 7.37
C GLN A 165 6.18 -0.82 7.36
N LEU A 166 6.55 -0.03 6.35
CA LEU A 166 6.00 1.29 6.07
C LEU A 166 5.03 1.20 4.89
N TYR A 167 3.82 1.71 5.08
CA TYR A 167 2.73 1.70 4.10
C TYR A 167 2.50 3.12 3.59
N ALA A 168 2.48 3.32 2.28
CA ALA A 168 2.28 4.64 1.69
C ALA A 168 0.83 5.11 1.82
N ILE A 169 0.64 6.40 2.12
CA ILE A 169 -0.66 7.10 2.16
C ILE A 169 -0.68 8.40 1.37
N SER A 170 0.48 8.88 0.95
CA SER A 170 0.68 9.94 -0.05
C SER A 170 2.06 9.76 -0.68
N LYS A 171 2.44 10.65 -1.59
CA LYS A 171 3.76 10.64 -2.22
C LYS A 171 4.93 10.80 -1.22
N ASP A 172 4.69 11.44 -0.09
CA ASP A 172 5.68 11.81 0.93
C ASP A 172 5.33 11.35 2.35
N GLU A 173 4.22 10.61 2.52
CA GLU A 173 3.82 10.09 3.83
C GLU A 173 3.67 8.57 3.82
N CYS A 174 4.14 7.97 4.90
CA CYS A 174 3.91 6.57 5.20
C CYS A 174 3.37 6.42 6.61
N TYR A 175 2.68 5.31 6.88
CA TYR A 175 2.38 4.90 8.23
C TYR A 175 3.01 3.56 8.58
N MET A 176 3.15 3.32 9.87
CA MET A 176 3.54 2.05 10.47
C MET A 176 2.76 1.87 11.76
N TYR A 177 2.88 0.72 12.39
CA TYR A 177 2.27 0.49 13.70
C TYR A 177 3.28 0.72 14.82
N ALA A 178 2.83 1.29 15.94
CA ALA A 178 3.67 1.61 17.09
C ALA A 178 4.32 0.36 17.70
N GLY A 179 5.48 0.53 18.26
CA GLY A 179 6.20 -0.50 18.99
C GLY A 179 6.42 -1.78 18.16
N ASN A 180 5.94 -2.91 18.64
CA ASN A 180 6.00 -4.20 17.95
C ASN A 180 4.65 -4.62 17.34
N MET A 181 3.71 -3.68 17.20
CA MET A 181 2.43 -3.94 16.51
C MET A 181 2.64 -4.13 15.01
N ASP A 182 1.80 -4.97 14.41
CA ASP A 182 1.72 -5.22 12.98
C ASP A 182 0.28 -5.57 12.58
N ARG A 183 0.00 -5.70 11.28
CA ARG A 183 -1.36 -5.98 10.75
C ARG A 183 -2.00 -7.27 11.25
N THR A 184 -1.21 -8.22 11.75
CA THR A 184 -1.73 -9.52 12.21
C THR A 184 -2.27 -9.48 13.64
N LYS A 185 -1.94 -8.43 14.39
CA LYS A 185 -2.34 -8.28 15.79
C LYS A 185 -3.69 -7.60 15.92
N THR A 186 -4.53 -8.11 16.80
CA THR A 186 -5.82 -7.48 17.14
C THR A 186 -5.58 -6.07 17.67
N GLY A 187 -6.43 -5.12 17.29
CA GLY A 187 -6.34 -3.73 17.74
C GLY A 187 -5.24 -2.89 17.05
N HIS A 188 -4.46 -3.45 16.11
CA HIS A 188 -3.36 -2.75 15.45
C HIS A 188 -3.74 -1.37 14.87
N LYS A 189 -4.98 -1.22 14.36
CA LYS A 189 -5.48 0.04 13.78
C LYS A 189 -5.49 1.20 14.78
N GLN A 190 -5.50 0.91 16.07
CA GLN A 190 -5.45 1.95 17.12
C GLN A 190 -4.05 2.51 17.34
N TYR A 191 -3.01 1.80 16.84
CA TYR A 191 -1.60 2.10 17.05
C TYR A 191 -0.89 2.61 15.78
N VAL A 192 -1.63 3.30 14.91
CA VAL A 192 -1.06 3.87 13.68
C VAL A 192 -0.22 5.10 13.99
N VAL A 193 1.03 5.07 13.52
CA VAL A 193 2.00 6.17 13.57
C VAL A 193 2.31 6.58 12.14
N THR A 194 2.08 7.84 11.79
CA THR A 194 2.37 8.42 10.48
C THR A 194 3.71 9.15 10.51
N ALA A 195 4.51 8.95 9.48
CA ALA A 195 5.75 9.66 9.23
C ALA A 195 5.65 10.40 7.89
N LYS A 196 5.77 11.72 7.92
CA LYS A 196 5.90 12.56 6.73
C LYS A 196 7.37 12.86 6.48
N PHE A 197 7.82 12.60 5.27
CA PHE A 197 9.20 12.74 4.82
C PHE A 197 9.39 14.12 4.19
N ASN A 198 10.06 15.04 4.90
CA ASN A 198 10.34 16.37 4.42
C ASN A 198 11.63 16.40 3.58
N ASP A 199 11.71 17.30 2.61
CA ASP A 199 12.86 17.41 1.69
C ASP A 199 14.17 17.80 2.39
N ASP A 200 14.09 18.41 3.58
CA ASP A 200 15.25 18.76 4.41
C ASP A 200 15.83 17.57 5.22
N GLY A 201 15.26 16.37 5.05
CA GLY A 201 15.69 15.18 5.77
C GLY A 201 15.06 14.99 7.14
N THR A 202 14.13 15.85 7.55
CA THR A 202 13.35 15.67 8.78
C THR A 202 12.13 14.77 8.56
N LEU A 203 11.58 14.20 9.64
CA LEU A 203 10.31 13.48 9.67
C LEU A 203 9.35 14.16 10.64
N ASP A 204 8.15 14.49 10.18
CA ASP A 204 7.05 14.80 11.08
C ASP A 204 6.37 13.49 11.49
N VAL A 205 6.41 13.19 12.79
CA VAL A 205 5.87 11.93 13.35
C VAL A 205 4.60 12.25 14.12
N THR A 206 3.48 11.67 13.73
CA THR A 206 2.16 11.90 14.33
C THR A 206 1.42 10.58 14.55
N ALA A 207 0.36 10.61 15.34
CA ALA A 207 -0.55 9.48 15.51
C ALA A 207 -1.92 9.79 14.91
N ASN A 208 -2.56 8.78 14.33
CA ASN A 208 -3.95 8.89 13.89
C ASN A 208 -4.93 8.87 15.07
N ASN A 209 -4.61 8.13 16.14
CA ASN A 209 -5.44 8.00 17.33
C ASN A 209 -4.81 8.78 18.48
N GLU A 210 -5.50 9.84 18.93
CA GLU A 210 -5.05 10.67 20.05
C GLU A 210 -4.90 9.89 21.37
N ALA A 211 -5.65 8.79 21.52
CA ALA A 211 -5.61 7.98 22.75
C ALA A 211 -4.24 7.34 23.01
N ILE A 212 -3.43 7.08 21.97
CA ILE A 212 -2.06 6.58 22.19
C ILE A 212 -1.10 7.65 22.72
N ALA A 213 -1.56 8.91 22.85
CA ALA A 213 -0.81 10.04 23.41
C ALA A 213 0.66 10.08 22.93
N LEU A 214 0.84 10.03 21.62
CA LEU A 214 2.15 9.95 20.99
C LEU A 214 2.95 11.23 21.27
N VAL A 215 4.20 11.05 21.70
CA VAL A 215 5.18 12.14 21.88
C VAL A 215 6.38 11.85 20.95
N PRO A 216 6.57 12.62 19.86
CA PRO A 216 7.75 12.50 19.02
C PRO A 216 9.03 12.86 19.77
N LEU A 217 10.07 12.07 19.65
CA LEU A 217 11.39 12.30 20.26
C LEU A 217 12.43 12.68 19.21
N LYS A 218 12.44 11.97 18.08
CA LYS A 218 13.33 12.21 16.94
C LYS A 218 12.72 11.69 15.66
N GLY A 219 13.07 12.33 14.54
CA GLY A 219 12.64 11.91 13.22
C GLY A 219 13.55 12.52 12.17
N ASN A 220 14.32 11.67 11.49
CA ASN A 220 15.09 12.07 10.32
C ASN A 220 15.25 10.92 9.35
N TRP A 221 15.52 11.25 8.10
CA TRP A 221 15.78 10.29 7.05
C TRP A 221 16.88 10.78 6.13
N GLN A 222 17.52 9.84 5.44
CA GLN A 222 18.49 10.11 4.38
C GLN A 222 18.42 9.04 3.32
N GLN A 223 18.86 9.37 2.11
CA GLN A 223 19.07 8.39 1.06
C GLN A 223 20.49 8.46 0.53
N LYS A 224 21.02 7.30 0.16
CA LYS A 224 22.32 7.14 -0.49
C LYS A 224 22.19 6.22 -1.67
N PHE A 225 23.04 6.42 -2.65
CA PHE A 225 23.08 5.59 -3.85
C PHE A 225 24.44 4.90 -3.95
N TYR A 226 24.41 3.63 -4.27
CA TYR A 226 25.59 2.80 -4.47
C TYR A 226 25.56 2.16 -5.86
N THR A 227 26.73 1.79 -6.37
CA THR A 227 26.83 1.05 -7.64
C THR A 227 26.22 -0.33 -7.48
N ASN A 228 25.31 -0.71 -8.40
CA ASN A 228 24.89 -2.11 -8.48
C ASN A 228 25.91 -2.88 -9.31
N VAL A 229 26.69 -3.75 -8.66
CA VAL A 229 27.76 -4.53 -9.32
C VAL A 229 27.21 -5.62 -10.25
N SER A 230 25.96 -6.03 -10.07
CA SER A 230 25.30 -7.07 -10.86
C SER A 230 24.62 -6.53 -12.12
N ASP A 231 24.22 -5.25 -12.13
CA ASP A 231 23.60 -4.60 -13.29
C ASP A 231 24.06 -3.14 -13.39
N SER A 232 24.93 -2.85 -14.35
CA SER A 232 25.50 -1.51 -14.57
C SER A 232 24.47 -0.43 -14.94
N ARG A 233 23.24 -0.82 -15.34
CA ARG A 233 22.13 0.09 -15.65
C ARG A 233 21.39 0.57 -14.40
N LYS A 234 21.69 -0.06 -13.25
CA LYS A 234 21.01 0.19 -11.97
C LYS A 234 21.96 0.80 -10.93
N LEU A 235 21.35 1.41 -9.95
CA LEU A 235 21.92 1.80 -8.67
C LEU A 235 21.19 1.06 -7.56
N ILE A 236 21.84 0.87 -6.43
CA ILE A 236 21.20 0.48 -5.18
C ILE A 236 20.86 1.77 -4.45
N ARG A 237 19.58 2.07 -4.28
CA ARG A 237 19.11 3.16 -3.43
C ARG A 237 18.90 2.63 -2.03
N MET A 238 19.58 3.20 -1.05
CA MET A 238 19.42 2.89 0.36
C MET A 238 18.77 4.07 1.08
N VAL A 239 17.61 3.82 1.66
CA VAL A 239 16.89 4.80 2.50
C VAL A 239 17.06 4.40 3.95
N THR A 240 17.58 5.31 4.77
CA THR A 240 17.74 5.13 6.22
C THR A 240 16.78 6.08 6.95
N VAL A 241 16.02 5.55 7.88
CA VAL A 241 15.08 6.26 8.74
C VAL A 241 15.52 6.09 10.19
N THR A 242 15.76 7.20 10.89
CA THR A 242 15.96 7.21 12.33
C THR A 242 14.75 7.85 12.99
N ILE A 243 14.04 7.09 13.83
CA ILE A 243 12.78 7.51 14.42
C ILE A 243 12.71 7.13 15.89
N GLY A 244 12.13 8.01 16.70
CA GLY A 244 11.86 7.76 18.11
C GLY A 244 10.60 8.48 18.55
N TYR A 245 9.82 7.81 19.39
CA TYR A 245 8.58 8.34 19.97
C TYR A 245 8.22 7.58 21.25
N GLU A 246 7.40 8.22 22.09
CA GLU A 246 6.70 7.58 23.18
C GLU A 246 5.22 7.41 22.84
N TYR A 247 4.57 6.39 23.40
CA TYR A 247 3.14 6.14 23.23
C TYR A 247 2.54 5.40 24.42
N SER A 248 1.23 5.52 24.59
CA SER A 248 0.47 4.80 25.61
C SER A 248 0.00 3.45 25.08
N ASP A 249 0.03 2.45 25.96
CA ASP A 249 -0.57 1.14 25.72
C ASP A 249 -2.08 1.21 26.01
N LEU A 250 -2.89 0.96 24.99
CA LEU A 250 -4.35 1.02 25.11
C LEU A 250 -4.95 -0.27 25.70
N ASP A 251 -4.21 -1.39 25.63
CA ASP A 251 -4.64 -2.67 26.20
C ASP A 251 -4.48 -2.66 27.74
N ASN A 252 -3.61 -1.78 28.27
CA ASN A 252 -3.36 -1.56 29.68
C ASN A 252 -3.61 -0.09 30.09
N ALA A 253 -4.64 0.53 29.53
CA ALA A 253 -4.93 1.95 29.71
C ALA A 253 -5.19 2.34 31.18
N GLU A 254 -5.80 1.44 31.98
CA GLU A 254 -6.07 1.65 33.41
C GLU A 254 -4.79 1.81 34.23
N ASP A 255 -3.71 1.14 33.82
CA ASP A 255 -2.40 1.18 34.50
C ASP A 255 -1.49 2.31 33.99
N ASN A 256 -1.96 3.13 33.04
CA ASN A 256 -1.17 4.19 32.39
C ASN A 256 0.19 3.73 31.86
N VAL A 257 0.25 2.53 31.32
CA VAL A 257 1.49 1.96 30.77
C VAL A 257 1.91 2.74 29.54
N ARG A 258 3.15 3.21 29.52
CA ARG A 258 3.74 3.92 28.39
C ARG A 258 5.02 3.21 27.92
N TYR A 259 5.25 3.29 26.62
CA TYR A 259 6.45 2.77 25.98
C TYR A 259 7.18 3.87 25.22
N SER A 260 8.49 3.77 25.13
CA SER A 260 9.27 4.45 24.11
C SER A 260 9.70 3.45 23.03
N TYR A 261 9.70 3.90 21.79
CA TYR A 261 10.33 3.21 20.66
C TYR A 261 11.42 4.09 20.08
N GLU A 262 12.60 3.52 19.85
CA GLU A 262 13.67 4.15 19.10
C GLU A 262 14.28 3.16 18.14
N GLY A 263 14.50 3.58 16.87
CA GLY A 263 15.06 2.70 15.86
C GLY A 263 15.77 3.43 14.74
N THR A 264 16.73 2.72 14.14
CA THR A 264 17.33 3.05 12.85
C THR A 264 17.00 1.93 11.89
N LEU A 265 16.26 2.27 10.85
CA LEU A 265 15.65 1.35 9.90
C LEU A 265 16.20 1.64 8.51
N THR A 266 16.52 0.62 7.73
CA THR A 266 17.11 0.75 6.40
C THR A 266 16.38 -0.12 5.40
N LYS A 267 16.06 0.46 4.22
CA LYS A 267 15.55 -0.22 3.04
C LYS A 267 16.53 -0.04 1.90
N SER A 268 16.82 -1.12 1.17
CA SER A 268 17.59 -1.07 -0.07
C SER A 268 16.77 -1.59 -1.22
N GLU A 269 16.85 -0.94 -2.36
CA GLU A 269 16.15 -1.34 -3.59
C GLU A 269 16.95 -0.98 -4.83
N ASP A 270 16.79 -1.79 -5.88
CA ASP A 270 17.35 -1.52 -7.19
C ASP A 270 16.54 -0.45 -7.93
N VAL A 271 17.20 0.62 -8.40
CA VAL A 271 16.59 1.68 -9.20
C VAL A 271 17.35 1.87 -10.52
N PHE A 272 16.66 2.26 -11.60
CA PHE A 272 17.36 2.53 -12.85
C PHE A 272 18.17 3.82 -12.77
N LYS A 273 19.45 3.75 -13.16
CA LYS A 273 20.37 4.88 -13.16
C LYS A 273 19.88 6.08 -13.99
N LYS A 274 19.15 5.81 -15.08
CA LYS A 274 18.57 6.86 -15.94
C LYS A 274 17.55 7.74 -15.23
N ASP A 275 16.89 7.23 -14.20
CA ASP A 275 15.86 7.94 -13.41
C ASP A 275 16.49 8.82 -12.31
N PHE A 276 17.82 8.70 -12.13
CA PHE A 276 18.60 9.41 -11.11
C PHE A 276 19.92 9.96 -11.71
N PRO A 277 19.87 10.85 -12.73
CA PRO A 277 21.05 11.25 -13.48
C PRO A 277 22.07 12.06 -12.66
N ASP A 278 21.60 12.82 -11.67
CA ASP A 278 22.41 13.81 -10.93
C ASP A 278 22.75 13.39 -9.49
N VAL A 279 22.48 12.11 -9.12
CA VAL A 279 22.76 11.68 -7.77
C VAL A 279 24.23 11.36 -7.54
N LYS A 280 24.72 11.71 -6.36
CA LYS A 280 26.04 11.28 -5.92
C LYS A 280 26.01 9.79 -5.58
N VAL A 281 26.88 9.03 -6.23
CA VAL A 281 27.06 7.61 -5.95
C VAL A 281 28.18 7.46 -4.92
N GLU A 282 27.87 6.82 -3.78
CA GLU A 282 28.84 6.52 -2.74
C GLU A 282 29.68 5.31 -3.16
N VAL A 283 30.96 5.31 -2.75
CA VAL A 283 31.85 4.17 -2.94
C VAL A 283 31.72 3.29 -1.69
N GLU A 284 31.44 2.00 -1.88
CA GLU A 284 31.56 1.04 -0.76
C GLU A 284 33.03 0.95 -0.36
N ASN A 285 33.30 1.25 0.91
CA ASN A 285 34.64 1.07 1.51
C ASN A 285 34.85 -0.38 1.99
#